data_4031285b9a4e05b24a8a9f257a0b3f26
#
_entry.id   4031285b9a4e05b24a8a9f257a0b3f26
#
_cell.length_a   1.000
_cell.length_b   1.000
_cell.length_c   1.000
_cell.angle_alpha   90.00
_cell.angle_beta   90.00
_cell.angle_gamma   90.00
#
_symmetry.space_group_name_H-M   'P 1'
#
loop_
_entity.id
_entity.type
_entity.pdbx_description
1 polymer ?
#
loop_
_entity_poly.entity_id
_entity_poly.type
_entity_poly.pdbx_seq_one_letter_code
_entity_poly.pdbx_strand_id
1 'polypeptide(L)'
;VRHEIVHNRYVVEGLEAKGAVFVEELNEIPAEHRAQPVVFSAHGVPKSVPEDAVARNLFYLDATCPLVSKVHKQAMRHQRLGRHVILIGHAGHPEVIGTMGQLPEGSVSLVETVEDASAWEPPVDPAHLGYVTQTTLSVDDTAGVIAKLQERFPALTAPAADSICYATTNRQEAVKQAAPGCDLFITVGAPNSSNSKRLVEVALKAGAT
;
A
#
# COMPACT_ATOMS: atom_id res chain seq x y z
N VAL A 1 4.40 -0.35 -19.22
CA VAL A 1 4.39 -0.33 -17.74
C VAL A 1 2.95 -0.35 -17.28
N ARG A 2 2.59 -1.28 -16.39
CA ARG A 2 1.24 -1.34 -15.82
C ARG A 2 1.15 -0.39 -14.63
N HIS A 3 0.23 0.55 -14.68
CA HIS A 3 0.08 1.70 -13.79
C HIS A 3 1.31 2.61 -13.74
N GLU A 4 1.22 3.76 -13.10
CA GLU A 4 2.40 4.57 -12.79
C GLU A 4 3.41 3.75 -12.00
N ILE A 5 4.67 3.76 -12.41
CA ILE A 5 5.73 2.99 -11.74
C ILE A 5 5.90 3.45 -10.28
N VAL A 6 5.76 4.75 -10.06
CA VAL A 6 5.69 5.44 -8.76
C VAL A 6 4.85 6.71 -8.94
N HIS A 7 4.26 7.23 -7.86
CA HIS A 7 3.51 8.50 -7.87
C HIS A 7 4.44 9.70 -7.96
N ASN A 8 5.09 9.84 -9.12
CA ASN A 8 6.01 10.95 -9.41
C ASN A 8 5.98 11.27 -10.91
N ARG A 9 5.30 12.35 -11.27
CA ARG A 9 5.09 12.78 -12.65
C ARG A 9 6.41 12.95 -13.42
N TYR A 10 7.44 13.52 -12.79
CA TYR A 10 8.75 13.69 -13.43
C TYR A 10 9.39 12.34 -13.83
N VAL A 11 9.23 11.32 -12.99
CA VAL A 11 9.72 9.96 -13.28
C VAL A 11 8.90 9.33 -14.39
N VAL A 12 7.59 9.47 -14.37
CA VAL A 12 6.68 8.94 -15.41
C VAL A 12 6.99 9.57 -16.76
N GLU A 13 6.99 10.90 -16.86
CA GLU A 13 7.33 11.64 -18.10
C GLU A 13 8.74 11.32 -18.61
N GLY A 14 9.72 11.13 -17.69
CA GLY A 14 11.08 10.73 -18.04
C GLY A 14 11.19 9.32 -18.62
N LEU A 15 10.29 8.42 -18.23
CA LEU A 15 10.19 7.08 -18.81
C LEU A 15 9.45 7.11 -20.15
N GLU A 16 8.37 7.88 -20.27
CA GLU A 16 7.64 8.10 -21.54
C GLU A 16 8.55 8.67 -22.61
N ALA A 17 9.40 9.66 -22.28
CA ALA A 17 10.39 10.23 -23.17
C ALA A 17 11.44 9.18 -23.64
N LYS A 18 11.61 8.09 -22.92
CA LYS A 18 12.47 6.95 -23.29
C LYS A 18 11.71 5.84 -24.02
N GLY A 19 10.41 6.05 -24.32
CA GLY A 19 9.56 5.12 -25.06
C GLY A 19 8.77 4.16 -24.18
N ALA A 20 8.68 4.38 -22.88
CA ALA A 20 7.78 3.59 -22.03
C ALA A 20 6.32 3.94 -22.35
N VAL A 21 5.49 2.92 -22.52
CA VAL A 21 4.04 3.04 -22.68
C VAL A 21 3.38 2.62 -21.37
N PHE A 22 2.54 3.48 -20.81
CA PHE A 22 1.78 3.19 -19.60
C PHE A 22 0.39 2.70 -19.96
N VAL A 23 -0.08 1.65 -19.30
CA VAL A 23 -1.42 1.04 -19.46
C VAL A 23 -1.99 0.74 -18.09
N GLU A 24 -3.30 0.76 -17.96
CA GLU A 24 -3.99 0.36 -16.73
C GLU A 24 -4.08 -1.16 -16.66
N GLU A 25 -4.47 -1.82 -17.75
CA GLU A 25 -4.64 -3.25 -17.80
C GLU A 25 -3.82 -3.91 -18.94
N LEU A 26 -3.46 -5.20 -18.78
CA LEU A 26 -2.62 -5.91 -19.74
C LEU A 26 -3.28 -6.09 -21.11
N ASN A 27 -4.60 -6.09 -21.18
CA ASN A 27 -5.34 -6.20 -22.43
C ASN A 27 -5.27 -4.92 -23.30
N GLU A 28 -4.88 -3.79 -22.70
CA GLU A 28 -4.69 -2.52 -23.39
C GLU A 28 -3.35 -2.43 -24.13
N ILE A 29 -2.43 -3.41 -23.90
CA ILE A 29 -1.13 -3.42 -24.54
C ILE A 29 -1.30 -3.58 -26.06
N PRO A 30 -0.89 -2.58 -26.89
CA PRO A 30 -0.96 -2.68 -28.34
C PRO A 30 -0.22 -3.89 -28.89
N ALA A 31 -0.73 -4.48 -29.96
CA ALA A 31 -0.18 -5.71 -30.52
C ALA A 31 1.32 -5.59 -30.88
N GLU A 32 1.73 -4.44 -31.38
CA GLU A 32 3.11 -4.10 -31.73
C GLU A 32 4.07 -4.03 -30.52
N HIS A 33 3.52 -3.88 -29.28
CA HIS A 33 4.31 -3.79 -28.06
C HIS A 33 4.34 -5.10 -27.25
N ARG A 34 3.61 -6.14 -27.67
CA ARG A 34 3.52 -7.40 -26.92
C ARG A 34 4.84 -8.18 -26.82
N ALA A 35 5.78 -7.92 -27.72
CA ALA A 35 7.13 -8.49 -27.65
C ALA A 35 8.05 -7.77 -26.66
N GLN A 36 7.63 -6.61 -26.14
CA GLN A 36 8.41 -5.81 -25.20
C GLN A 36 8.14 -6.24 -23.75
N PRO A 37 9.11 -6.07 -22.84
CA PRO A 37 8.92 -6.36 -21.43
C PRO A 37 7.78 -5.52 -20.82
N VAL A 38 6.90 -6.17 -20.07
CA VAL A 38 5.91 -5.49 -19.22
C VAL A 38 6.52 -5.28 -17.84
N VAL A 39 6.42 -4.09 -17.28
CA VAL A 39 6.91 -3.78 -15.94
C VAL A 39 5.74 -3.54 -15.01
N PHE A 40 5.66 -4.29 -13.89
CA PHE A 40 4.70 -4.03 -12.83
C PHE A 40 5.22 -2.96 -11.88
N SER A 41 4.33 -2.08 -11.42
CA SER A 41 4.70 -0.93 -10.60
C SER A 41 5.25 -1.30 -9.21
N ALA A 42 5.91 -0.34 -8.57
CA ALA A 42 6.44 -0.52 -7.22
C ALA A 42 5.38 -0.79 -6.14
N HIS A 43 4.11 -0.48 -6.43
CA HIS A 43 2.98 -0.69 -5.52
C HIS A 43 2.60 -2.18 -5.33
N GLY A 44 3.11 -3.07 -6.20
CA GLY A 44 2.70 -4.46 -6.24
C GLY A 44 1.40 -4.67 -7.01
N VAL A 45 1.12 -5.92 -7.34
CA VAL A 45 -0.05 -6.31 -8.12
C VAL A 45 -0.74 -7.53 -7.51
N PRO A 46 -2.05 -7.73 -7.71
CA PRO A 46 -2.74 -8.98 -7.41
C PRO A 46 -2.08 -10.18 -8.10
N LYS A 47 -2.21 -11.38 -7.53
CA LYS A 47 -1.70 -12.62 -8.16
C LYS A 47 -2.25 -12.88 -9.56
N SER A 48 -3.47 -12.45 -9.83
CA SER A 48 -4.12 -12.59 -11.13
C SER A 48 -3.37 -11.86 -12.25
N VAL A 49 -2.63 -10.80 -11.95
CA VAL A 49 -1.91 -10.02 -12.97
C VAL A 49 -0.73 -10.78 -13.58
N PRO A 50 0.23 -11.34 -12.80
CA PRO A 50 1.27 -12.19 -13.39
C PRO A 50 0.70 -13.46 -14.02
N GLU A 51 -0.40 -14.03 -13.51
CA GLU A 51 -1.09 -15.18 -14.12
C GLU A 51 -1.64 -14.80 -15.50
N ASP A 52 -2.29 -13.64 -15.64
CA ASP A 52 -2.79 -13.13 -16.94
C ASP A 52 -1.63 -12.80 -17.89
N ALA A 53 -0.51 -12.26 -17.39
CA ALA A 53 0.67 -12.01 -18.21
C ALA A 53 1.23 -13.31 -18.81
N VAL A 54 1.32 -14.37 -18.01
CA VAL A 54 1.74 -15.72 -18.47
C VAL A 54 0.74 -16.28 -19.49
N ALA A 55 -0.57 -16.20 -19.23
CA ALA A 55 -1.61 -16.67 -20.14
C ALA A 55 -1.57 -15.97 -21.51
N ARG A 56 -1.12 -14.71 -21.54
CA ARG A 56 -0.94 -13.89 -22.76
C ARG A 56 0.45 -14.06 -23.42
N ASN A 57 1.33 -14.90 -22.86
CA ASN A 57 2.73 -15.05 -23.29
C ASN A 57 3.51 -13.71 -23.26
N LEU A 58 3.23 -12.87 -22.28
CA LEU A 58 3.96 -11.61 -22.06
C LEU A 58 5.16 -11.87 -21.14
N PHE A 59 6.33 -11.37 -21.54
CA PHE A 59 7.47 -11.30 -20.64
C PHE A 59 7.29 -10.12 -19.68
N TYR A 60 7.38 -10.36 -18.37
CA TYR A 60 7.24 -9.30 -17.39
C TYR A 60 8.39 -9.21 -16.41
N LEU A 61 8.59 -8.01 -15.88
CA LEU A 61 9.51 -7.68 -14.81
C LEU A 61 8.68 -7.15 -13.63
N ASP A 62 8.80 -7.78 -12.49
CA ASP A 62 8.15 -7.34 -11.27
C ASP A 62 9.04 -6.32 -10.54
N ALA A 63 8.66 -5.03 -10.60
CA ALA A 63 9.35 -3.95 -9.91
C ALA A 63 8.72 -3.63 -8.55
N THR A 64 7.92 -4.53 -7.97
CA THR A 64 7.33 -4.35 -6.65
C THR A 64 8.41 -4.00 -5.61
N CYS A 65 8.18 -2.93 -4.86
CA CYS A 65 9.07 -2.53 -3.78
C CYS A 65 9.29 -3.69 -2.80
N PRO A 66 10.53 -3.99 -2.39
CA PRO A 66 10.80 -5.06 -1.42
C PRO A 66 10.01 -4.95 -0.11
N LEU A 67 9.68 -3.73 0.31
CA LEU A 67 8.87 -3.51 1.51
C LEU A 67 7.39 -3.84 1.29
N VAL A 68 6.84 -3.58 0.11
CA VAL A 68 5.50 -4.05 -0.29
C VAL A 68 5.48 -5.58 -0.40
N SER A 69 6.51 -6.17 -1.02
CA SER A 69 6.66 -7.63 -1.08
C SER A 69 6.73 -8.27 0.32
N LYS A 70 7.30 -7.56 1.31
CA LYS A 70 7.30 -7.98 2.71
C LYS A 70 5.88 -8.01 3.28
N VAL A 71 5.06 -6.98 3.02
CA VAL A 71 3.64 -6.93 3.44
C VAL A 71 2.86 -8.08 2.82
N HIS A 72 3.02 -8.31 1.50
CA HIS A 72 2.41 -9.44 0.81
C HIS A 72 2.75 -10.78 1.49
N LYS A 73 4.04 -11.01 1.80
CA LYS A 73 4.51 -12.23 2.48
C LYS A 73 3.92 -12.37 3.89
N GLN A 74 3.80 -11.26 4.63
CA GLN A 74 3.19 -11.25 5.98
C GLN A 74 1.71 -11.59 5.90
N ALA A 75 0.95 -10.98 4.97
CA ALA A 75 -0.46 -11.27 4.75
C ALA A 75 -0.69 -12.75 4.38
N MET A 76 0.08 -13.27 3.42
CA MET A 76 0.03 -14.68 3.05
C MET A 76 0.43 -15.62 4.20
N ARG A 77 1.36 -15.20 5.09
CA ARG A 77 1.73 -15.98 6.27
C ARG A 77 0.57 -16.06 7.25
N HIS A 78 -0.12 -14.95 7.54
CA HIS A 78 -1.31 -14.98 8.41
C HIS A 78 -2.36 -15.91 7.86
N GLN A 79 -2.67 -15.80 6.57
CA GLN A 79 -3.66 -16.66 5.90
C GLN A 79 -3.26 -18.16 5.97
N ARG A 80 -1.98 -18.52 5.72
CA ARG A 80 -1.50 -19.91 5.84
C ARG A 80 -1.58 -20.47 7.26
N LEU A 81 -1.58 -19.60 8.27
CA LEU A 81 -1.78 -19.97 9.66
C LEU A 81 -3.26 -19.99 10.07
N GLY A 82 -4.18 -19.97 9.10
CA GLY A 82 -5.62 -20.03 9.33
C GLY A 82 -6.22 -18.74 9.88
N ARG A 83 -5.52 -17.59 9.76
CA ARG A 83 -6.01 -16.30 10.24
C ARG A 83 -6.71 -15.52 9.13
N HIS A 84 -7.82 -14.90 9.49
CA HIS A 84 -8.38 -13.82 8.67
C HIS A 84 -7.50 -12.58 8.79
N VAL A 85 -7.20 -11.92 7.67
CA VAL A 85 -6.27 -10.79 7.62
C VAL A 85 -7.05 -9.48 7.66
N ILE A 86 -6.69 -8.60 8.58
CA ILE A 86 -7.14 -7.21 8.55
C ILE A 86 -6.03 -6.40 7.87
N LEU A 87 -6.34 -5.81 6.72
CA LEU A 87 -5.45 -4.87 6.04
C LEU A 87 -5.85 -3.45 6.45
N ILE A 88 -4.96 -2.77 7.16
CA ILE A 88 -5.13 -1.34 7.47
C ILE A 88 -4.56 -0.55 6.29
N GLY A 89 -5.41 0.25 5.61
CA GLY A 89 -5.00 0.94 4.39
C GLY A 89 -6.14 1.77 3.78
N HIS A 90 -5.89 2.42 2.65
CA HIS A 90 -6.88 3.24 1.96
C HIS A 90 -7.50 2.50 0.78
N ALA A 91 -8.83 2.46 0.72
CA ALA A 91 -9.57 1.89 -0.40
C ALA A 91 -9.12 2.50 -1.74
N GLY A 92 -9.03 1.67 -2.77
CA GLY A 92 -8.63 2.09 -4.11
C GLY A 92 -7.14 2.35 -4.31
N HIS A 93 -6.32 2.33 -3.26
CA HIS A 93 -4.88 2.50 -3.43
C HIS A 93 -4.27 1.23 -4.09
N PRO A 94 -3.38 1.37 -5.11
CA PRO A 94 -2.81 0.22 -5.82
C PRO A 94 -2.12 -0.80 -4.91
N GLU A 95 -1.41 -0.36 -3.86
CA GLU A 95 -0.78 -1.24 -2.87
C GLU A 95 -1.81 -2.07 -2.08
N VAL A 96 -2.94 -1.45 -1.73
CA VAL A 96 -4.04 -2.14 -1.02
C VAL A 96 -4.67 -3.18 -1.93
N ILE A 97 -4.99 -2.82 -3.18
CA ILE A 97 -5.52 -3.74 -4.19
C ILE A 97 -4.53 -4.91 -4.41
N GLY A 98 -3.24 -4.59 -4.57
CA GLY A 98 -2.17 -5.57 -4.74
C GLY A 98 -2.06 -6.55 -3.57
N THR A 99 -2.13 -6.03 -2.33
CA THR A 99 -2.03 -6.85 -1.11
C THR A 99 -3.26 -7.73 -0.91
N MET A 100 -4.47 -7.18 -1.08
CA MET A 100 -5.72 -7.96 -0.99
C MET A 100 -5.74 -9.07 -2.03
N GLY A 101 -5.31 -8.78 -3.25
CA GLY A 101 -5.23 -9.76 -4.34
C GLY A 101 -4.13 -10.83 -4.19
N GLN A 102 -3.34 -10.81 -3.10
CA GLN A 102 -2.46 -11.93 -2.75
C GLN A 102 -3.20 -13.06 -2.03
N LEU A 103 -4.40 -12.81 -1.54
CA LEU A 103 -5.13 -13.69 -0.64
C LEU A 103 -6.39 -14.24 -1.33
N PRO A 104 -6.89 -15.41 -0.90
CA PRO A 104 -8.19 -15.89 -1.35
C PRO A 104 -9.31 -14.90 -1.01
N GLU A 105 -10.32 -14.86 -1.85
CA GLU A 105 -11.52 -14.07 -1.60
C GLU A 105 -12.13 -14.39 -0.22
N GLY A 106 -12.59 -13.37 0.50
CA GLY A 106 -13.17 -13.51 1.83
C GLY A 106 -12.17 -13.72 2.96
N SER A 107 -10.86 -13.84 2.69
CA SER A 107 -9.83 -14.06 3.73
C SER A 107 -9.15 -12.78 4.23
N VAL A 108 -9.52 -11.62 3.67
CA VAL A 108 -9.00 -10.31 4.05
C VAL A 108 -10.12 -9.28 4.12
N SER A 109 -10.07 -8.41 5.13
CA SER A 109 -10.94 -7.24 5.28
C SER A 109 -10.09 -5.97 5.31
N LEU A 110 -10.59 -4.90 4.68
CA LEU A 110 -9.97 -3.58 4.72
C LEU A 110 -10.57 -2.78 5.89
N VAL A 111 -9.71 -2.11 6.64
CA VAL A 111 -10.07 -1.17 7.72
C VAL A 111 -9.26 0.10 7.49
N GLU A 112 -9.90 1.25 7.38
CA GLU A 112 -9.23 2.52 7.07
C GLU A 112 -9.06 3.42 8.30
N THR A 113 -10.07 3.47 9.16
CA THR A 113 -10.18 4.44 10.26
C THR A 113 -10.41 3.76 11.61
N VAL A 114 -10.32 4.54 12.69
CA VAL A 114 -10.69 4.08 14.05
C VAL A 114 -12.18 3.78 14.14
N GLU A 115 -13.00 4.53 13.42
CA GLU A 115 -14.45 4.32 13.31
C GLU A 115 -14.76 2.98 12.64
N ASP A 116 -14.08 2.68 11.51
CA ASP A 116 -14.19 1.38 10.86
C ASP A 116 -13.76 0.26 11.80
N ALA A 117 -12.62 0.42 12.48
CA ALA A 117 -12.12 -0.54 13.45
C ALA A 117 -13.12 -0.77 14.61
N SER A 118 -13.89 0.26 14.96
CA SER A 118 -14.93 0.17 16.00
C SER A 118 -16.18 -0.56 15.54
N ALA A 119 -16.53 -0.43 14.26
CA ALA A 119 -17.75 -1.00 13.68
C ALA A 119 -17.53 -2.38 13.01
N TRP A 120 -16.29 -2.70 12.65
CA TRP A 120 -15.98 -3.93 11.90
C TRP A 120 -16.27 -5.19 12.74
N GLU A 121 -16.95 -6.15 12.13
CA GLU A 121 -17.25 -7.44 12.75
C GLU A 121 -16.44 -8.56 12.06
N PRO A 122 -15.77 -9.43 12.84
CA PRO A 122 -14.94 -10.49 12.28
C PRO A 122 -15.80 -11.59 11.63
N PRO A 123 -15.45 -12.03 10.39
CA PRO A 123 -16.14 -13.14 9.75
C PRO A 123 -15.74 -14.52 10.30
N VAL A 124 -14.77 -14.55 11.22
CA VAL A 124 -14.21 -15.77 11.86
C VAL A 124 -14.10 -15.55 13.37
N ASP A 125 -13.76 -16.61 14.11
CA ASP A 125 -13.44 -16.49 15.54
C ASP A 125 -12.33 -15.44 15.74
N PRO A 126 -12.54 -14.44 16.62
CA PRO A 126 -11.56 -13.39 16.92
C PRO A 126 -10.18 -13.91 17.37
N ALA A 127 -10.07 -15.13 17.86
CA ALA A 127 -8.77 -15.76 18.15
C ALA A 127 -7.92 -16.03 16.90
N HIS A 128 -8.53 -16.01 15.72
CA HIS A 128 -7.88 -16.28 14.43
C HIS A 128 -7.81 -15.02 13.56
N LEU A 129 -7.38 -13.90 14.13
CA LEU A 129 -7.17 -12.64 13.43
C LEU A 129 -5.68 -12.30 13.36
N GLY A 130 -5.27 -11.69 12.25
CA GLY A 130 -3.97 -11.06 12.11
C GLY A 130 -4.09 -9.78 11.29
N TYR A 131 -3.16 -8.85 11.44
CA TYR A 131 -3.20 -7.63 10.65
C TYR A 131 -1.89 -7.36 9.92
N VAL A 132 -1.98 -6.57 8.86
CA VAL A 132 -0.88 -5.91 8.16
C VAL A 132 -1.32 -4.50 7.79
N THR A 133 -0.36 -3.62 7.45
CA THR A 133 -0.67 -2.24 7.09
C THR A 133 -0.11 -1.90 5.71
N GLN A 134 -0.74 -0.94 5.02
CA GLN A 134 -0.16 -0.27 3.87
C GLN A 134 1.15 0.43 4.30
N THR A 135 2.15 0.49 3.41
CA THR A 135 3.51 0.98 3.75
C THR A 135 3.61 2.49 3.91
N THR A 136 2.63 3.26 3.44
CA THR A 136 2.66 4.75 3.35
C THR A 136 1.61 5.44 4.22
N LEU A 137 1.15 4.80 5.28
CA LEU A 137 0.18 5.38 6.21
C LEU A 137 0.82 6.38 7.18
N SER A 138 -0.01 7.19 7.82
CA SER A 138 0.36 7.94 9.02
C SER A 138 0.67 6.95 10.16
N VAL A 139 1.84 7.11 10.78
CA VAL A 139 2.26 6.22 11.89
C VAL A 139 1.31 6.38 13.07
N ASP A 140 0.95 7.62 13.43
CA ASP A 140 0.11 7.90 14.59
C ASP A 140 -1.34 7.44 14.37
N ASP A 141 -1.91 7.70 13.18
CA ASP A 141 -3.28 7.27 12.86
C ASP A 141 -3.38 5.75 12.80
N THR A 142 -2.36 5.10 12.22
CA THR A 142 -2.29 3.63 12.18
C THR A 142 -2.19 3.04 13.59
N ALA A 143 -1.43 3.66 14.48
CA ALA A 143 -1.35 3.24 15.89
C ALA A 143 -2.72 3.32 16.57
N GLY A 144 -3.52 4.36 16.29
CA GLY A 144 -4.89 4.49 16.79
C GLY A 144 -5.82 3.37 16.31
N VAL A 145 -5.76 3.04 15.00
CA VAL A 145 -6.54 1.92 14.42
C VAL A 145 -6.14 0.59 15.04
N ILE A 146 -4.83 0.32 15.16
CA ILE A 146 -4.31 -0.91 15.77
C ILE A 146 -4.75 -1.02 17.23
N ALA A 147 -4.63 0.07 18.01
CA ALA A 147 -5.04 0.09 19.42
C ALA A 147 -6.54 -0.24 19.57
N LYS A 148 -7.40 0.33 18.71
CA LYS A 148 -8.85 0.03 18.71
C LYS A 148 -9.12 -1.42 18.35
N LEU A 149 -8.45 -1.98 17.36
CA LEU A 149 -8.59 -3.40 17.01
C LEU A 149 -8.11 -4.32 18.14
N GLN A 150 -6.99 -3.99 18.81
CA GLN A 150 -6.48 -4.77 19.94
C GLN A 150 -7.38 -4.69 21.19
N GLU A 151 -7.98 -3.52 21.43
CA GLU A 151 -9.00 -3.36 22.49
C GLU A 151 -10.18 -4.30 22.28
N ARG A 152 -10.68 -4.39 21.05
CA ARG A 152 -11.82 -5.26 20.68
C ARG A 152 -11.42 -6.73 20.57
N PHE A 153 -10.21 -7.01 20.09
CA PHE A 153 -9.72 -8.36 19.80
C PHE A 153 -8.34 -8.58 20.43
N PRO A 154 -8.29 -8.89 21.74
CA PRO A 154 -7.02 -9.01 22.48
C PRO A 154 -6.09 -10.11 21.94
N ALA A 155 -6.61 -11.10 21.20
CA ALA A 155 -5.82 -12.16 20.55
C ALA A 155 -5.31 -11.77 19.15
N LEU A 156 -5.56 -10.55 18.67
CA LEU A 156 -5.12 -10.06 17.37
C LEU A 156 -3.61 -10.19 17.21
N THR A 157 -3.19 -10.92 16.20
CA THR A 157 -1.77 -11.19 15.96
C THR A 157 -1.15 -10.10 15.09
N ALA A 158 -0.11 -9.46 15.62
CA ALA A 158 0.71 -8.49 14.90
C ALA A 158 1.56 -9.15 13.80
N PRO A 159 1.96 -8.41 12.75
CA PRO A 159 2.97 -8.87 11.81
C PRO A 159 4.32 -9.06 12.51
N ALA A 160 5.17 -9.95 11.96
CA ALA A 160 6.48 -10.27 12.56
C ALA A 160 7.47 -9.08 12.57
N ALA A 161 7.20 -8.04 11.79
CA ALA A 161 7.93 -6.77 11.79
C ALA A 161 7.04 -5.69 11.18
N ASP A 162 7.34 -4.42 11.50
CA ASP A 162 6.57 -3.27 11.05
C ASP A 162 6.30 -3.30 9.54
N SER A 163 5.06 -3.01 9.17
CA SER A 163 4.63 -2.94 7.78
C SER A 163 4.82 -1.54 7.18
N ILE A 164 4.75 -0.47 7.99
CA ILE A 164 5.03 0.89 7.52
C ILE A 164 6.51 1.00 7.11
N CYS A 165 6.75 1.61 5.97
CA CYS A 165 8.08 1.77 5.39
C CYS A 165 8.94 2.70 6.26
N TYR A 166 10.19 2.31 6.55
CA TYR A 166 11.13 3.16 7.30
C TYR A 166 11.31 4.55 6.66
N ALA A 167 11.27 4.65 5.33
CA ALA A 167 11.36 5.94 4.65
C ALA A 167 10.12 6.81 4.90
N THR A 168 8.94 6.20 5.06
CA THR A 168 7.71 6.89 5.48
C THR A 168 7.83 7.38 6.92
N THR A 169 8.24 6.50 7.84
CA THR A 169 8.44 6.85 9.26
C THR A 169 9.45 7.97 9.42
N ASN A 170 10.64 7.85 8.82
CA ASN A 170 11.70 8.87 8.93
C ASN A 170 11.26 10.24 8.41
N ARG A 171 10.50 10.27 7.28
CA ARG A 171 9.96 11.52 6.74
C ARG A 171 8.93 12.16 7.67
N GLN A 172 8.03 11.38 8.23
CA GLN A 172 7.03 11.88 9.19
C GLN A 172 7.70 12.42 10.45
N GLU A 173 8.70 11.74 10.99
CA GLU A 173 9.47 12.21 12.13
C GLU A 173 10.22 13.53 11.82
N ALA A 174 10.83 13.64 10.63
CA ALA A 174 11.46 14.88 10.19
C ALA A 174 10.46 16.04 10.09
N VAL A 175 9.24 15.78 9.57
CA VAL A 175 8.18 16.79 9.52
C VAL A 175 7.74 17.19 10.93
N LYS A 176 7.53 16.26 11.85
CA LYS A 176 7.17 16.56 13.25
C LYS A 176 8.21 17.44 13.94
N GLN A 177 9.48 17.28 13.60
CA GLN A 177 10.56 18.11 14.14
C GLN A 177 10.65 19.49 13.48
N ALA A 178 10.40 19.58 12.17
CA ALA A 178 10.57 20.79 11.39
C ALA A 178 9.34 21.72 11.38
N ALA A 179 8.13 21.14 11.43
CA ALA A 179 6.88 21.91 11.30
C ALA A 179 6.58 22.86 12.48
N PRO A 180 6.87 22.52 13.75
CA PRO A 180 6.67 23.46 14.85
C PRO A 180 7.53 24.71 14.68
N GLY A 181 6.88 25.89 14.73
CA GLY A 181 7.55 27.19 14.58
C GLY A 181 7.73 27.66 13.14
N CYS A 182 7.17 26.93 12.15
CA CYS A 182 7.07 27.43 10.79
C CYS A 182 5.75 28.18 10.58
N ASP A 183 5.82 29.38 10.02
CA ASP A 183 4.63 30.14 9.59
C ASP A 183 3.98 29.49 8.37
N LEU A 184 4.77 28.84 7.53
CA LEU A 184 4.33 28.10 6.34
C LEU A 184 5.19 26.84 6.15
N PHE A 185 4.55 25.71 5.95
CA PHE A 185 5.21 24.44 5.64
C PHE A 185 4.79 23.95 4.25
N ILE A 186 5.73 23.87 3.31
CA ILE A 186 5.46 23.46 1.93
C ILE A 186 5.89 22.00 1.72
N THR A 187 4.93 21.13 1.41
CA THR A 187 5.20 19.75 0.99
C THR A 187 5.16 19.65 -0.52
N VAL A 188 6.27 19.24 -1.13
CA VAL A 188 6.36 19.00 -2.57
C VAL A 188 6.14 17.52 -2.85
N GLY A 189 5.15 17.20 -3.68
CA GLY A 189 4.82 15.82 -4.05
C GLY A 189 3.63 15.70 -4.99
N ALA A 190 3.32 14.48 -5.43
CA ALA A 190 2.18 14.23 -6.30
C ALA A 190 0.87 14.16 -5.48
N PRO A 191 -0.25 14.69 -6.02
CA PRO A 191 -1.54 14.69 -5.32
C PRO A 191 -2.12 13.28 -5.10
N ASN A 192 -1.72 12.30 -5.90
CA ASN A 192 -2.10 10.89 -5.76
C ASN A 192 -1.10 10.09 -4.89
N SER A 193 -0.01 10.70 -4.41
CA SER A 193 0.94 10.06 -3.51
C SER A 193 0.40 10.02 -2.08
N SER A 194 0.13 8.82 -1.56
CA SER A 194 -0.26 8.62 -0.16
C SER A 194 0.78 9.22 0.79
N ASN A 195 2.08 8.97 0.56
CA ASN A 195 3.14 9.54 1.39
C ASN A 195 3.10 11.08 1.42
N SER A 196 2.92 11.75 0.27
CA SER A 196 2.88 13.22 0.21
C SER A 196 1.69 13.78 0.98
N LYS A 197 0.51 13.17 0.84
CA LYS A 197 -0.69 13.55 1.61
C LYS A 197 -0.44 13.42 3.13
N ARG A 198 0.16 12.30 3.56
CA ARG A 198 0.45 12.06 4.99
C ARG A 198 1.43 13.10 5.54
N LEU A 199 2.42 13.55 4.78
CA LEU A 199 3.34 14.60 5.24
C LEU A 199 2.63 15.93 5.48
N VAL A 200 1.66 16.31 4.62
CA VAL A 200 0.82 17.50 4.83
C VAL A 200 0.02 17.36 6.14
N GLU A 201 -0.65 16.23 6.33
CA GLU A 201 -1.45 15.99 7.53
C GLU A 201 -0.62 15.99 8.81
N VAL A 202 0.57 15.40 8.78
CA VAL A 202 1.51 15.40 9.91
C VAL A 202 1.98 16.83 10.21
N ALA A 203 2.26 17.64 9.18
CA ALA A 203 2.65 19.04 9.37
C ALA A 203 1.53 19.86 10.01
N LEU A 204 0.28 19.72 9.52
CA LEU A 204 -0.89 20.37 10.10
C LEU A 204 -1.12 19.97 11.57
N LYS A 205 -1.02 18.68 11.89
CA LYS A 205 -1.13 18.17 13.26
C LYS A 205 -0.01 18.70 14.17
N ALA A 206 1.17 18.98 13.60
CA ALA A 206 2.31 19.57 14.32
C ALA A 206 2.21 21.10 14.47
N GLY A 207 1.14 21.73 13.98
CA GLY A 207 0.85 23.15 14.14
C GLY A 207 1.35 24.07 13.03
N ALA A 208 1.80 23.53 11.90
CA ALA A 208 2.11 24.33 10.71
C ALA A 208 0.82 24.75 9.97
N THR A 209 0.91 25.83 9.17
CA THR A 209 -0.15 26.30 8.27
C THR A 209 0.25 26.14 6.81
#